data_294674027ebfe29a4423d2146b42c2fd
#
_entry.id   294674027ebfe29a4423d2146b42c2fd
#
_cell.length_a   1.000
_cell.length_b   1.000
_cell.length_c   1.000
_cell.angle_alpha   90.00
_cell.angle_beta   90.00
_cell.angle_gamma   90.00
#
_symmetry.space_group_name_H-M   'P 1'
#
loop_
_entity.id
_entity.type
_entity.pdbx_description
1 polymer ?
#
loop_
_entity_poly.entity_id
_entity_poly.type
_entity_poly.pdbx_seq_one_letter_code
_entity_poly.pdbx_strand_id
1 'polypeptide(L)'
;MARPKKPASLQTGHTYSKAQLEEMARLEEDMCCSDDVVNIVPDYLNEYAKVYYRYLIDNLKESGINVCNLDRPLIETTADCLSRIYIARKAIDEQGMVFEHDGKRTTNPYVKIHLDYM
;
A
#
# COMPACT_ATOMS: atom_id res chain seq x y z
N MET A 1 11.08 -20.36 -5.97
CA MET A 1 10.23 -19.71 -4.97
C MET A 1 9.18 -20.66 -4.47
N ALA A 2 9.02 -20.75 -3.16
CA ALA A 2 7.96 -21.54 -2.58
C ALA A 2 6.59 -20.87 -2.86
N ARG A 3 5.58 -21.68 -3.16
CA ARG A 3 4.22 -21.18 -3.31
C ARG A 3 3.70 -20.62 -1.98
N PRO A 4 2.99 -19.48 -1.99
CA PRO A 4 2.32 -19.01 -0.80
C PRO A 4 1.38 -20.09 -0.25
N LYS A 5 1.34 -20.23 1.06
CA LYS A 5 0.43 -21.18 1.70
C LYS A 5 -1.00 -20.67 1.55
N LYS A 6 -1.91 -21.53 1.12
CA LYS A 6 -3.33 -21.18 1.06
C LYS A 6 -3.89 -21.00 2.46
N PRO A 7 -4.80 -20.02 2.67
CA PRO A 7 -5.54 -19.92 3.92
C PRO A 7 -6.24 -21.24 4.25
N ALA A 8 -6.35 -21.56 5.51
CA ALA A 8 -6.95 -22.84 5.95
C ALA A 8 -8.37 -23.04 5.43
N SER A 9 -9.14 -21.94 5.31
CA SER A 9 -10.51 -21.98 4.77
C SER A 9 -10.61 -22.38 3.30
N LEU A 10 -9.52 -22.25 2.54
CA LEU A 10 -9.45 -22.60 1.12
C LEU A 10 -8.80 -23.98 0.87
N GLN A 11 -8.36 -24.65 1.90
CA GLN A 11 -7.75 -25.97 1.74
C GLN A 11 -8.82 -27.04 1.61
N THR A 12 -8.83 -27.69 0.45
CA THR A 12 -9.77 -28.75 0.10
C THR A 12 -9.02 -30.02 -0.21
N GLY A 13 -8.59 -30.77 0.73
CA GLY A 13 -7.87 -31.99 0.48
C GLY A 13 -7.83 -32.85 1.72
N HIS A 14 -7.33 -34.08 1.56
CA HIS A 14 -7.25 -35.05 2.63
C HIS A 14 -5.93 -34.97 3.43
N THR A 15 -5.09 -33.95 3.16
CA THR A 15 -3.78 -33.80 3.79
C THR A 15 -3.89 -33.44 5.27
N TYR A 16 -4.93 -32.70 5.64
CA TYR A 16 -5.17 -32.23 6.99
C TYR A 16 -6.50 -32.73 7.52
N SER A 17 -6.55 -33.09 8.81
CA SER A 17 -7.81 -33.42 9.46
C SER A 17 -8.65 -32.14 9.67
N LYS A 18 -9.94 -32.31 9.88
CA LYS A 18 -10.85 -31.21 10.19
C LYS A 18 -10.40 -30.41 11.40
N ALA A 19 -9.95 -31.09 12.47
CA ALA A 19 -9.44 -30.43 13.66
C ALA A 19 -8.18 -29.61 13.39
N GLN A 20 -7.27 -30.12 12.55
CA GLN A 20 -6.06 -29.39 12.15
C GLN A 20 -6.39 -28.15 11.32
N LEU A 21 -7.36 -28.24 10.40
CA LEU A 21 -7.81 -27.10 9.60
C LEU A 21 -8.45 -26.03 10.48
N GLU A 22 -9.26 -26.42 11.45
CA GLU A 22 -9.88 -25.48 12.39
C GLU A 22 -8.83 -24.77 13.26
N GLU A 23 -7.82 -25.49 13.73
CA GLU A 23 -6.72 -24.92 14.49
C GLU A 23 -5.88 -23.96 13.65
N MET A 24 -5.55 -24.33 12.41
CA MET A 24 -4.83 -23.46 11.47
C MET A 24 -5.61 -22.19 11.17
N ALA A 25 -6.92 -22.30 10.95
CA ALA A 25 -7.78 -21.14 10.70
C ALA A 25 -7.81 -20.21 11.92
N ARG A 26 -7.87 -20.76 13.12
CA ARG A 26 -7.85 -19.98 14.36
C ARG A 26 -6.51 -19.25 14.54
N LEU A 27 -5.39 -19.92 14.27
CA LEU A 27 -4.06 -19.31 14.34
C LEU A 27 -3.89 -18.19 13.32
N GLU A 28 -4.37 -18.38 12.11
CA GLU A 28 -4.35 -17.36 11.07
C GLU A 28 -5.20 -16.14 11.48
N GLU A 29 -6.37 -16.37 12.06
CA GLU A 29 -7.24 -15.33 12.56
C GLU A 29 -6.59 -14.59 13.74
N ASP A 30 -5.97 -15.30 14.68
CA ASP A 30 -5.25 -14.71 15.82
C ASP A 30 -4.07 -13.86 15.35
N MET A 31 -3.38 -14.27 14.30
CA MET A 31 -2.27 -13.50 13.71
C MET A 31 -2.74 -12.22 13.05
N CYS A 32 -3.97 -12.18 12.58
CA CYS A 32 -4.53 -11.06 11.83
C CYS A 32 -5.49 -10.20 12.64
N CYS A 33 -5.78 -10.51 13.90
CA CYS A 33 -6.92 -9.94 14.58
C CYS A 33 -6.67 -8.64 15.35
N SER A 34 -5.50 -8.05 15.31
CA SER A 34 -5.23 -6.75 15.95
C SER A 34 -5.24 -5.61 14.94
N ASP A 35 -6.34 -5.45 14.21
CA ASP A 35 -6.38 -4.60 13.01
C ASP A 35 -6.75 -3.14 13.30
N ASP A 36 -6.96 -2.77 14.56
CA ASP A 36 -7.44 -1.45 14.94
C ASP A 36 -6.47 -0.33 14.54
N VAL A 37 -5.17 -0.58 14.67
CA VAL A 37 -4.15 0.42 14.37
C VAL A 37 -4.01 0.67 12.88
N VAL A 38 -4.13 -0.36 12.05
CA VAL A 38 -4.01 -0.22 10.60
C VAL A 38 -5.14 0.63 10.01
N ASN A 39 -6.32 0.64 10.64
CA ASN A 39 -7.46 1.43 10.21
C ASN A 39 -7.32 2.92 10.55
N ILE A 40 -6.39 3.28 11.44
CA ILE A 40 -6.14 4.66 11.83
C ILE A 40 -5.16 5.28 10.85
N VAL A 41 -5.56 6.37 10.21
CA VAL A 41 -4.68 7.09 9.28
C VAL A 41 -3.59 7.79 10.09
N PRO A 42 -2.29 7.56 9.77
CA PRO A 42 -1.20 8.22 10.48
C PRO A 42 -1.22 9.75 10.31
N ASP A 43 -1.04 10.47 11.40
CA ASP A 43 -1.09 11.94 11.38
C ASP A 43 0.11 12.56 10.66
N TYR A 44 1.24 11.87 10.61
CA TYR A 44 2.46 12.40 9.99
C TYR A 44 2.45 12.35 8.46
N LEU A 45 1.46 11.69 7.86
CA LEU A 45 1.30 11.69 6.40
C LEU A 45 0.76 13.04 5.91
N ASN A 46 1.17 13.44 4.72
CA ASN A 46 0.59 14.63 4.10
C ASN A 46 -0.87 14.39 3.68
N GLU A 47 -1.59 15.43 3.33
CA GLU A 47 -3.02 15.35 3.00
C GLU A 47 -3.31 14.36 1.88
N TYR A 48 -2.49 14.35 0.83
CA TYR A 48 -2.67 13.41 -0.29
C TYR A 48 -2.39 11.98 0.13
N ALA A 49 -1.36 11.75 0.94
CA ALA A 49 -1.03 10.42 1.45
C ALA A 49 -2.13 9.87 2.36
N LYS A 50 -2.78 10.72 3.15
CA LYS A 50 -3.93 10.32 3.98
C LYS A 50 -5.09 9.82 3.13
N VAL A 51 -5.38 10.50 2.03
CA VAL A 51 -6.43 10.07 1.09
C VAL A 51 -6.09 8.73 0.46
N TYR A 52 -4.85 8.57 -0.01
CA TYR A 52 -4.39 7.30 -0.58
C TYR A 52 -4.39 6.17 0.45
N TYR A 53 -4.02 6.45 1.68
CA TYR A 53 -4.04 5.46 2.75
C TYR A 53 -5.46 4.90 2.96
N ARG A 54 -6.45 5.76 3.07
CA ARG A 54 -7.86 5.36 3.20
C ARG A 54 -8.33 4.57 1.98
N TYR A 55 -7.98 5.05 0.79
CA TYR A 55 -8.31 4.37 -0.45
C TYR A 55 -7.75 2.94 -0.49
N LEU A 56 -6.50 2.76 -0.12
CA LEU A 56 -5.86 1.45 -0.09
C LEU A 56 -6.53 0.52 0.93
N ILE A 57 -6.79 1.00 2.13
CA ILE A 57 -7.46 0.22 3.18
C ILE A 57 -8.85 -0.22 2.72
N ASP A 58 -9.65 0.69 2.19
CA ASP A 58 -11.01 0.39 1.76
C ASP A 58 -11.03 -0.63 0.62
N ASN A 59 -10.15 -0.48 -0.37
CA ASN A 59 -10.07 -1.42 -1.49
C ASN A 59 -9.58 -2.80 -1.06
N LEU A 60 -8.62 -2.88 -0.14
CA LEU A 60 -8.15 -4.16 0.39
C LEU A 60 -9.27 -4.89 1.12
N LYS A 61 -10.06 -4.18 1.92
CA LYS A 61 -11.21 -4.76 2.62
C LYS A 61 -12.31 -5.23 1.66
N GLU A 62 -12.63 -4.43 0.65
CA GLU A 62 -13.63 -4.80 -0.37
C GLU A 62 -13.19 -6.03 -1.16
N SER A 63 -11.90 -6.20 -1.37
CA SER A 63 -11.33 -7.38 -2.04
C SER A 63 -11.32 -8.63 -1.15
N GLY A 64 -11.76 -8.55 0.09
CA GLY A 64 -11.75 -9.66 1.03
C GLY A 64 -10.38 -9.98 1.60
N ILE A 65 -9.42 -9.10 1.43
CA ILE A 65 -8.07 -9.27 1.97
C ILE A 65 -8.06 -8.81 3.42
N ASN A 66 -7.61 -9.68 4.32
CA ASN A 66 -7.40 -9.34 5.71
C ASN A 66 -6.14 -8.50 5.86
N VAL A 67 -6.31 -7.27 6.33
CA VAL A 67 -5.22 -6.34 6.57
C VAL A 67 -4.88 -6.35 8.05
N CYS A 68 -3.62 -6.60 8.36
CA CYS A 68 -3.10 -6.66 9.73
C CYS A 68 -2.31 -5.41 10.07
N ASN A 69 -2.08 -5.18 11.37
CA ASN A 69 -1.21 -4.09 11.81
C ASN A 69 0.22 -4.20 11.26
N LEU A 70 0.68 -5.40 10.95
CA LEU A 70 1.99 -5.63 10.32
C LEU A 70 2.07 -5.09 8.89
N ASP A 71 0.94 -4.92 8.23
CA ASP A 71 0.88 -4.37 6.87
C ASP A 71 0.93 -2.85 6.86
N ARG A 72 0.76 -2.21 8.00
CA ARG A 72 0.73 -0.76 8.13
C ARG A 72 1.93 -0.05 7.52
N PRO A 73 3.19 -0.45 7.81
CA PRO A 73 4.35 0.21 7.21
C PRO A 73 4.35 0.14 5.69
N LEU A 74 3.93 -0.97 5.11
CA LEU A 74 3.85 -1.13 3.67
C LEU A 74 2.76 -0.23 3.06
N ILE A 75 1.61 -0.16 3.69
CA ILE A 75 0.50 0.69 3.24
C ILE A 75 0.89 2.17 3.37
N GLU A 76 1.53 2.56 4.46
CA GLU A 76 2.04 3.93 4.66
C GLU A 76 3.04 4.32 3.57
N THR A 77 4.00 3.44 3.30
CA THR A 77 5.02 3.68 2.26
C THR A 77 4.37 3.80 0.88
N THR A 78 3.44 2.92 0.56
CA THR A 78 2.71 2.96 -0.71
C THR A 78 1.89 4.25 -0.84
N ALA A 79 1.18 4.64 0.20
CA ALA A 79 0.40 5.87 0.21
C ALA A 79 1.29 7.11 0.06
N ASP A 80 2.43 7.15 0.74
CA ASP A 80 3.39 8.24 0.61
C ASP A 80 3.97 8.31 -0.80
N CYS A 81 4.38 7.19 -1.38
CA CYS A 81 4.87 7.15 -2.75
C CYS A 81 3.83 7.66 -3.76
N LEU A 82 2.58 7.21 -3.63
CA LEU A 82 1.50 7.67 -4.49
C LEU A 82 1.27 9.19 -4.36
N SER A 83 1.35 9.71 -3.15
CA SER A 83 1.22 11.15 -2.90
C SER A 83 2.35 11.95 -3.55
N ARG A 84 3.60 11.45 -3.47
CA ARG A 84 4.76 12.08 -4.09
C ARG A 84 4.66 12.09 -5.60
N ILE A 85 4.22 10.99 -6.18
CA ILE A 85 3.96 10.89 -7.63
C ILE A 85 2.91 11.90 -8.05
N TYR A 86 1.82 12.02 -7.32
CA TYR A 86 0.75 12.99 -7.59
C TYR A 86 1.26 14.43 -7.52
N ILE A 87 1.98 14.77 -6.47
CA ILE A 87 2.54 16.12 -6.26
C ILE A 87 3.51 16.47 -7.40
N ALA A 88 4.41 15.55 -7.74
CA ALA A 88 5.37 15.76 -8.82
C ALA A 88 4.67 15.92 -10.17
N ARG A 89 3.67 15.09 -10.46
CA ARG A 89 2.88 15.19 -11.69
C ARG A 89 2.16 16.53 -11.79
N LYS A 90 1.53 16.96 -10.70
CA LYS A 90 0.84 18.25 -10.65
C LYS A 90 1.81 19.41 -10.87
N ALA A 91 2.99 19.36 -10.25
CA ALA A 91 4.02 20.37 -10.44
C ALA A 91 4.54 20.41 -11.88
N ILE A 92 4.72 19.26 -12.51
CA ILE A 92 5.11 19.16 -13.94
C ILE A 92 4.04 19.78 -14.83
N ASP A 93 2.77 19.49 -14.58
CA ASP A 93 1.65 20.02 -15.35
C ASP A 93 1.53 21.55 -15.22
N GLU A 94 1.82 22.11 -14.06
CA GLU A 94 1.78 23.55 -13.80
C GLU A 94 3.02 24.28 -14.31
N GLN A 95 4.20 23.69 -14.17
CA GLN A 95 5.50 24.33 -14.41
C GLN A 95 6.15 23.91 -15.74
N GLY A 96 5.68 22.82 -16.34
CA GLY A 96 6.29 22.23 -17.53
C GLY A 96 7.45 21.28 -17.20
N MET A 97 7.81 20.48 -18.19
CA MET A 97 8.87 19.48 -18.04
C MET A 97 10.27 20.09 -18.15
N VAL A 98 10.38 21.24 -18.79
CA VAL A 98 11.64 21.91 -19.07
C VAL A 98 11.55 23.35 -18.60
N PHE A 99 12.55 23.79 -17.85
CA PHE A 99 12.72 25.17 -17.45
C PHE A 99 13.68 25.86 -18.40
N GLU A 100 13.37 27.10 -18.77
CA GLU A 100 14.24 27.95 -19.55
C GLU A 100 14.68 29.10 -18.66
N HIS A 101 15.99 29.23 -18.44
CA HIS A 101 16.59 30.29 -17.62
C HIS A 101 17.90 30.73 -18.26
N ASP A 102 18.04 32.05 -18.53
CA ASP A 102 19.22 32.65 -19.16
C ASP A 102 19.62 31.98 -20.47
N GLY A 103 18.65 31.57 -21.27
CA GLY A 103 18.89 30.87 -22.53
C GLY A 103 19.29 29.41 -22.40
N LYS A 104 19.34 28.89 -21.17
CA LYS A 104 19.61 27.46 -20.91
C LYS A 104 18.33 26.71 -20.59
N ARG A 105 18.20 25.53 -21.16
CA ARG A 105 17.10 24.63 -20.86
C ARG A 105 17.55 23.61 -19.82
N THR A 106 16.80 23.52 -18.72
CA THR A 106 17.02 22.53 -17.67
C THR A 106 15.74 21.75 -17.43
N THR A 107 15.90 20.45 -17.16
CA THR A 107 14.75 19.61 -16.80
C THR A 107 14.17 20.03 -15.47
N ASN A 108 12.85 20.12 -15.39
CA ASN A 108 12.17 20.37 -14.13
C ASN A 108 12.55 19.28 -13.12
N PRO A 109 13.07 19.63 -11.93
CA PRO A 109 13.47 18.65 -10.91
C PRO A 109 12.37 17.65 -10.53
N TYR A 110 11.12 18.03 -10.64
CA TYR A 110 9.99 17.16 -10.36
C TYR A 110 9.87 15.98 -11.33
N VAL A 111 10.43 16.09 -12.53
CA VAL A 111 10.47 14.96 -13.49
C VAL A 111 11.24 13.79 -12.89
N LYS A 112 12.41 14.06 -12.30
CA LYS A 112 13.21 13.05 -11.63
C LYS A 112 12.48 12.47 -10.42
N ILE A 113 11.88 13.32 -9.60
CA ILE A 113 11.11 12.90 -8.43
C ILE A 113 9.97 11.97 -8.85
N HIS A 114 9.23 12.33 -9.90
CA HIS A 114 8.16 11.50 -10.43
C HIS A 114 8.66 10.12 -10.85
N LEU A 115 9.78 10.07 -11.58
CA LEU A 115 10.38 8.80 -12.01
C LEU A 115 10.89 7.96 -10.84
N ASP A 116 11.50 8.59 -9.85
CA ASP A 116 12.08 7.90 -8.69
C ASP A 116 10.99 7.22 -7.83
N TYR A 117 9.80 7.79 -7.77
CA TYR A 117 8.69 7.24 -6.98
C TYR A 117 7.76 6.31 -7.77
N MET A 118 7.91 6.24 -9.07
CA MET A 118 7.20 5.25 -9.87
C MET A 118 7.82 3.87 -9.69
#